data_6e1613b211aac581f897376bc5f0496d
#
_entry.id   6e1613b211aac581f897376bc5f0496d
#
_cell.length_a   1.000
_cell.length_b   1.000
_cell.length_c   1.000
_cell.angle_alpha   90.00
_cell.angle_beta   90.00
_cell.angle_gamma   90.00
#
_symmetry.space_group_name_H-M   'P 1'
#
loop_
_entity.id
_entity.type
_entity.pdbx_description
1 polymer ?
#
loop_
_entity_poly.entity_id
_entity_poly.type
_entity_poly.pdbx_seq_one_letter_code
_entity_poly.pdbx_strand_id
1 'polypeptide(L)'
;MRLFYATREVLLFIKINMTRITHILIAAVTITMLIQCSVNDSRQEVEIPLDEICVGDIAFRRGEGITSTIVLYKDAEGQYSHVGVVAKSDSGLVVVHAVPGDDPNQEGVDIVRAEFLNHFFASDKATKGEIMRLALDSTQQNAINRYALEKARQKIEFDHQYDLDDTTRLYCTELLHNAFDRAGINITEGRISNLSVPGKQYDLIMPSDIHKNANLKTVFIF
;
A
#
# COMPACT_ATOMS: atom_id res chain seq x y z
N MET A 1 70.56 -19.79 28.07
CA MET A 1 69.48 -19.13 28.88
C MET A 1 69.01 -17.77 28.33
N ARG A 2 69.77 -16.96 27.62
CA ARG A 2 69.35 -15.67 27.01
C ARG A 2 68.43 -15.79 25.79
N LEU A 3 68.48 -16.87 25.06
CA LEU A 3 67.70 -17.05 23.83
C LEU A 3 66.20 -17.35 24.11
N PHE A 4 65.86 -18.03 25.24
CA PHE A 4 64.51 -18.32 25.62
C PHE A 4 63.70 -17.15 26.18
N TYR A 5 64.39 -16.15 26.70
CA TYR A 5 63.74 -14.89 27.18
C TYR A 5 63.31 -14.00 26.04
N ALA A 6 64.11 -13.90 24.98
CA ALA A 6 63.81 -13.06 23.80
C ALA A 6 62.55 -13.57 23.03
N THR A 7 62.36 -14.87 22.95
CA THR A 7 61.19 -15.45 22.27
C THR A 7 59.88 -15.24 23.04
N ARG A 8 59.95 -15.25 24.38
CA ARG A 8 58.76 -15.04 25.22
C ARG A 8 58.29 -13.57 25.18
N GLU A 9 59.21 -12.60 25.16
CA GLU A 9 58.88 -11.18 25.06
C GLU A 9 58.31 -10.84 23.67
N VAL A 10 58.83 -11.40 22.59
CA VAL A 10 58.31 -11.20 21.23
C VAL A 10 56.90 -11.83 21.10
N LEU A 11 56.67 -13.01 21.61
CA LEU A 11 55.35 -13.65 21.63
C LEU A 11 54.31 -12.86 22.42
N LEU A 12 54.70 -12.29 23.57
CA LEU A 12 53.84 -11.43 24.37
C LEU A 12 53.48 -10.14 23.63
N PHE A 13 54.47 -9.52 23.00
CA PHE A 13 54.26 -8.30 22.19
C PHE A 13 53.30 -8.53 21.00
N ILE A 14 53.46 -9.67 20.28
CA ILE A 14 52.57 -10.05 19.20
C ILE A 14 51.15 -10.29 19.70
N LYS A 15 51.01 -11.00 20.86
CA LYS A 15 49.70 -11.29 21.45
C LYS A 15 48.97 -10.04 21.88
N ILE A 16 49.66 -9.05 22.48
CA ILE A 16 49.09 -7.75 22.91
C ILE A 16 48.66 -6.93 21.69
N ASN A 17 49.46 -6.89 20.63
CA ASN A 17 49.12 -6.18 19.41
C ASN A 17 47.96 -6.82 18.65
N MET A 18 47.89 -8.15 18.56
CA MET A 18 46.75 -8.86 17.98
C MET A 18 45.46 -8.55 18.76
N THR A 19 45.49 -8.61 20.08
CA THR A 19 44.31 -8.29 20.92
C THR A 19 43.83 -6.84 20.68
N ARG A 20 44.76 -5.86 20.60
CA ARG A 20 44.41 -4.46 20.30
C ARG A 20 43.77 -4.30 18.91
N ILE A 21 44.33 -4.95 17.88
CA ILE A 21 43.80 -4.93 16.53
C ILE A 21 42.39 -5.53 16.50
N THR A 22 42.15 -6.64 17.20
CA THR A 22 40.84 -7.27 17.30
C THR A 22 39.81 -6.34 17.94
N HIS A 23 40.17 -5.63 19.04
CA HIS A 23 39.25 -4.68 19.68
C HIS A 23 38.95 -3.47 18.80
N ILE A 24 39.93 -2.98 18.03
CA ILE A 24 39.73 -1.86 17.08
C ILE A 24 38.80 -2.30 15.94
N LEU A 25 38.96 -3.52 15.41
CA LEU A 25 38.09 -4.05 14.37
C LEU A 25 36.66 -4.26 14.88
N ILE A 26 36.49 -4.79 16.09
CA ILE A 26 35.17 -4.96 16.71
C ILE A 26 34.51 -3.58 16.92
N ALA A 27 35.26 -2.60 17.45
CA ALA A 27 34.74 -1.24 17.63
C ALA A 27 34.37 -0.58 16.29
N ALA A 28 35.15 -0.77 15.24
CA ALA A 28 34.85 -0.25 13.90
C ALA A 28 33.57 -0.89 13.33
N VAL A 29 33.39 -2.22 13.48
CA VAL A 29 32.19 -2.93 13.02
C VAL A 29 30.94 -2.50 13.82
N THR A 30 31.06 -2.30 15.14
CA THR A 30 29.95 -1.81 15.96
C THR A 30 29.57 -0.38 15.62
N ILE A 31 30.54 0.50 15.35
CA ILE A 31 30.26 1.88 14.91
C ILE A 31 29.59 1.90 13.55
N THR A 32 30.01 1.08 12.59
CA THR A 32 29.33 0.97 11.29
C THR A 32 27.92 0.42 11.39
N MET A 33 27.67 -0.56 12.27
CA MET A 33 26.31 -1.04 12.53
C MET A 33 25.40 0.01 13.18
N LEU A 34 25.96 0.85 14.08
CA LEU A 34 25.20 1.92 14.73
C LEU A 34 24.87 3.07 13.74
N ILE A 35 25.72 3.33 12.76
CA ILE A 35 25.46 4.32 11.72
C ILE A 35 24.40 3.83 10.73
N GLN A 36 24.31 2.54 10.46
CA GLN A 36 23.27 1.97 9.59
C GLN A 36 21.88 1.97 10.25
N CYS A 37 21.78 1.95 11.60
CA CYS A 37 20.50 2.07 12.29
C CYS A 37 19.91 3.49 12.31
N SER A 38 20.61 4.49 11.84
CA SER A 38 20.13 5.89 11.77
C SER A 38 19.89 6.40 10.35
N VAL A 39 19.76 5.52 9.36
CA VAL A 39 19.07 5.90 8.13
C VAL A 39 17.60 6.04 8.50
N ASN A 40 17.22 7.19 9.03
CA ASN A 40 15.86 7.64 9.02
C ASN A 40 15.42 7.55 7.55
N ASP A 41 14.51 6.64 7.25
CA ASP A 41 13.71 6.70 6.03
C ASP A 41 12.87 7.98 6.16
N SER A 42 13.48 9.11 5.82
CA SER A 42 12.83 10.41 5.79
C SER A 42 11.95 10.52 4.56
N ARG A 43 11.10 9.50 4.33
CA ARG A 43 10.00 9.66 3.40
C ARG A 43 9.13 10.79 3.95
N GLN A 44 9.02 11.83 3.19
CA GLN A 44 8.27 13.00 3.57
C GLN A 44 6.79 12.62 3.70
N GLU A 45 6.19 12.95 4.83
CA GLU A 45 4.75 12.77 5.01
C GLU A 45 4.01 13.61 3.97
N VAL A 46 3.07 13.00 3.27
CA VAL A 46 2.34 13.66 2.19
C VAL A 46 1.28 14.58 2.79
N GLU A 47 1.36 15.86 2.49
CA GLU A 47 0.35 16.84 2.89
C GLU A 47 -0.82 16.79 1.92
N ILE A 48 -1.96 16.25 2.38
CA ILE A 48 -3.17 16.07 1.58
C ILE A 48 -4.08 17.28 1.77
N PRO A 49 -4.55 17.95 0.69
CA PRO A 49 -5.45 19.10 0.78
C PRO A 49 -6.88 18.64 1.12
N LEU A 50 -7.14 18.33 2.40
CA LEU A 50 -8.40 17.75 2.87
C LEU A 50 -9.63 18.61 2.58
N ASP A 51 -9.46 19.92 2.47
CA ASP A 51 -10.50 20.89 2.12
C ASP A 51 -10.94 20.80 0.65
N GLU A 52 -10.09 20.25 -0.21
CA GLU A 52 -10.41 19.99 -1.61
C GLU A 52 -11.05 18.62 -1.85
N ILE A 53 -10.98 17.70 -0.89
CA ILE A 53 -11.42 16.31 -1.05
C ILE A 53 -12.91 16.17 -0.76
N CYS A 54 -13.61 15.44 -1.61
CA CYS A 54 -15.05 15.23 -1.53
C CYS A 54 -15.42 13.74 -1.42
N VAL A 55 -16.63 13.48 -0.90
CA VAL A 55 -17.24 12.15 -0.94
C VAL A 55 -17.40 11.68 -2.36
N GLY A 56 -17.00 10.44 -2.64
CA GLY A 56 -17.00 9.84 -3.98
C GLY A 56 -15.72 10.07 -4.77
N ASP A 57 -14.74 10.81 -4.24
CA ASP A 57 -13.41 10.84 -4.83
C ASP A 57 -12.76 9.46 -4.74
N ILE A 58 -11.94 9.14 -5.72
CA ILE A 58 -11.27 7.86 -5.84
C ILE A 58 -9.80 8.04 -5.48
N ALA A 59 -9.35 7.32 -4.47
CA ALA A 59 -7.97 7.35 -3.99
C ALA A 59 -7.19 6.16 -4.57
N PHE A 60 -6.21 6.42 -5.41
CA PHE A 60 -5.28 5.44 -5.96
C PHE A 60 -3.95 5.51 -5.24
N ARG A 61 -3.32 4.36 -4.97
CA ARG A 61 -1.96 4.31 -4.46
C ARG A 61 -1.13 3.22 -5.12
N ARG A 62 0.17 3.44 -5.19
CA ARG A 62 1.18 2.45 -5.54
C ARG A 62 1.90 2.02 -4.27
N GLY A 63 1.71 0.76 -3.86
CA GLY A 63 2.42 0.16 -2.75
C GLY A 63 3.74 -0.49 -3.16
N GLU A 64 4.53 -0.93 -2.18
CA GLU A 64 5.82 -1.61 -2.37
C GLU A 64 5.77 -3.11 -2.03
N GLY A 65 4.69 -3.60 -1.42
CA GLY A 65 4.55 -5.00 -1.02
C GLY A 65 4.47 -5.99 -2.20
N ILE A 66 4.54 -7.28 -1.88
CA ILE A 66 4.50 -8.37 -2.86
C ILE A 66 3.20 -8.32 -3.69
N THR A 67 2.05 -8.14 -3.03
CA THR A 67 0.75 -8.01 -3.69
C THR A 67 0.73 -6.83 -4.65
N SER A 68 1.26 -5.67 -4.25
CA SER A 68 1.38 -4.50 -5.13
C SER A 68 2.23 -4.78 -6.36
N THR A 69 3.34 -5.50 -6.19
CA THR A 69 4.22 -5.90 -7.30
C THR A 69 3.50 -6.82 -8.28
N ILE A 70 2.73 -7.78 -7.77
CA ILE A 70 1.95 -8.71 -8.61
C ILE A 70 0.88 -7.95 -9.39
N VAL A 71 0.12 -7.05 -8.74
CA VAL A 71 -0.90 -6.24 -9.40
C VAL A 71 -0.29 -5.40 -10.52
N LEU A 72 0.81 -4.67 -10.25
CA LEU A 72 1.50 -3.84 -11.24
C LEU A 72 2.08 -4.67 -12.41
N TYR A 73 2.53 -5.88 -12.14
CA TYR A 73 3.01 -6.78 -13.19
C TYR A 73 1.87 -7.27 -14.11
N LYS A 74 0.69 -7.49 -13.54
CA LYS A 74 -0.50 -7.96 -14.28
C LYS A 74 -1.26 -6.80 -14.95
N ASP A 75 -1.30 -5.65 -14.32
CA ASP A 75 -1.85 -4.41 -14.85
C ASP A 75 -0.77 -3.63 -15.62
N ALA A 76 -0.37 -4.16 -16.78
CA ALA A 76 0.79 -3.65 -17.55
C ALA A 76 0.66 -2.16 -17.96
N GLU A 77 -0.54 -1.62 -17.97
CA GLU A 77 -0.81 -0.21 -18.27
C GLU A 77 -1.11 0.62 -17.01
N GLY A 78 -1.14 -0.05 -15.84
CA GLY A 78 -1.46 0.55 -14.56
C GLY A 78 -0.26 1.21 -13.88
N GLN A 79 -0.52 2.32 -13.21
CA GLN A 79 0.48 3.01 -12.38
C GLN A 79 0.26 2.75 -10.89
N TYR A 80 -0.91 2.26 -10.53
CA TYR A 80 -1.36 2.05 -9.16
C TYR A 80 -1.69 0.58 -8.91
N SER A 81 -1.45 0.12 -7.70
CA SER A 81 -1.70 -1.27 -7.30
C SER A 81 -2.90 -1.41 -6.38
N HIS A 82 -3.46 -0.29 -5.93
CA HIS A 82 -4.54 -0.30 -4.95
C HIS A 82 -5.42 0.93 -5.10
N VAL A 83 -6.70 0.77 -4.75
CA VAL A 83 -7.70 1.82 -4.86
C VAL A 83 -8.69 1.75 -3.70
N GLY A 84 -9.24 2.90 -3.34
CA GLY A 84 -10.36 3.03 -2.42
C GLY A 84 -11.23 4.22 -2.78
N VAL A 85 -12.39 4.34 -2.14
CA VAL A 85 -13.32 5.44 -2.33
C VAL A 85 -13.37 6.32 -1.09
N VAL A 86 -13.36 7.62 -1.28
CA VAL A 86 -13.51 8.58 -0.18
C VAL A 86 -14.97 8.61 0.27
N ALA A 87 -15.14 8.41 1.57
CA ALA A 87 -16.43 8.44 2.26
C ALA A 87 -16.37 9.37 3.46
N LYS A 88 -17.52 9.82 3.93
CA LYS A 88 -17.63 10.66 5.15
C LYS A 88 -18.23 9.84 6.28
N SER A 89 -17.41 9.53 7.27
CA SER A 89 -17.81 8.94 8.54
C SER A 89 -18.13 10.01 9.59
N ASP A 90 -18.58 9.60 10.78
CA ASP A 90 -18.77 10.50 11.93
C ASP A 90 -17.46 11.17 12.37
N SER A 91 -16.31 10.54 12.10
CA SER A 91 -14.98 11.04 12.46
C SER A 91 -14.34 11.92 11.38
N GLY A 92 -14.99 12.11 10.22
CA GLY A 92 -14.46 12.89 9.09
C GLY A 92 -14.32 12.08 7.81
N LEU A 93 -13.53 12.60 6.86
CA LEU A 93 -13.26 11.93 5.60
C LEU A 93 -12.34 10.72 5.81
N VAL A 94 -12.71 9.59 5.22
CA VAL A 94 -11.98 8.32 5.25
C VAL A 94 -11.91 7.72 3.85
N VAL A 95 -10.92 6.89 3.59
CA VAL A 95 -10.87 6.02 2.42
C VAL A 95 -11.42 4.66 2.83
N VAL A 96 -12.43 4.18 2.13
CA VAL A 96 -12.94 2.82 2.28
C VAL A 96 -12.34 1.96 1.19
N HIS A 97 -11.68 0.87 1.58
CA HIS A 97 -10.99 -0.02 0.67
C HIS A 97 -10.96 -1.46 1.19
N ALA A 98 -10.85 -2.44 0.29
CA ALA A 98 -10.65 -3.84 0.63
C ALA A 98 -9.14 -4.13 0.65
N VAL A 99 -8.63 -4.68 1.74
CA VAL A 99 -7.20 -4.86 1.98
C VAL A 99 -6.90 -6.34 2.18
N PRO A 100 -5.98 -6.93 1.40
CA PRO A 100 -5.43 -8.24 1.72
C PRO A 100 -4.52 -8.14 2.95
N GLY A 101 -4.44 -9.19 3.77
CA GLY A 101 -3.72 -9.24 5.04
C GLY A 101 -2.19 -9.20 4.98
N ASP A 102 -1.64 -8.68 3.91
CA ASP A 102 -0.19 -8.59 3.69
C ASP A 102 0.47 -7.42 4.43
N ASP A 103 -0.27 -6.65 5.22
CA ASP A 103 0.30 -5.58 6.03
C ASP A 103 0.82 -6.18 7.35
N PRO A 104 2.14 -6.32 7.54
CA PRO A 104 2.73 -6.91 8.73
C PRO A 104 2.43 -6.13 10.02
N ASN A 105 1.95 -4.88 9.88
CA ASN A 105 1.60 -4.01 10.99
C ASN A 105 0.10 -4.07 11.37
N GLN A 106 -0.70 -4.79 10.60
CA GLN A 106 -2.12 -4.96 10.87
C GLN A 106 -2.42 -6.45 10.99
N GLU A 107 -2.61 -6.91 12.21
CA GLU A 107 -2.92 -8.30 12.53
C GLU A 107 -4.05 -8.84 11.63
N GLY A 108 -3.66 -9.50 10.56
CA GLY A 108 -4.28 -10.66 9.94
C GLY A 108 -5.73 -10.61 9.54
N VAL A 109 -6.36 -9.46 9.30
CA VAL A 109 -7.76 -9.44 8.88
C VAL A 109 -7.89 -8.83 7.49
N ASP A 110 -8.08 -9.73 6.52
CA ASP A 110 -8.34 -9.44 5.11
C ASP A 110 -9.78 -8.95 4.95
N ILE A 111 -10.01 -7.67 5.12
CA ILE A 111 -11.37 -7.10 5.11
C ILE A 111 -11.48 -5.76 4.39
N VAL A 112 -12.71 -5.39 4.09
CA VAL A 112 -13.07 -4.00 3.81
C VAL A 112 -12.98 -3.18 5.09
N ARG A 113 -12.22 -2.09 5.05
CA ARG A 113 -12.04 -1.15 6.17
C ARG A 113 -12.12 0.30 5.74
N ALA A 114 -12.29 1.18 6.72
CA ALA A 114 -12.20 2.62 6.55
C ALA A 114 -10.99 3.14 7.33
N GLU A 115 -10.13 3.90 6.70
CA GLU A 115 -8.98 4.55 7.34
C GLU A 115 -8.86 6.01 6.89
N PHE A 116 -8.24 6.87 7.70
CA PHE A 116 -8.02 8.26 7.31
C PHE A 116 -7.09 8.36 6.09
N LEU A 117 -7.26 9.42 5.29
CA LEU A 117 -6.48 9.62 4.07
C LEU A 117 -4.96 9.61 4.32
N ASN A 118 -4.51 10.22 5.41
CA ASN A 118 -3.09 10.23 5.79
C ASN A 118 -2.56 8.81 6.09
N HIS A 119 -3.38 7.92 6.64
CA HIS A 119 -3.00 6.52 6.84
C HIS A 119 -3.04 5.72 5.54
N PHE A 120 -4.01 6.00 4.66
CA PHE A 120 -4.06 5.37 3.35
C PHE A 120 -2.84 5.72 2.49
N PHE A 121 -2.37 6.97 2.56
CA PHE A 121 -1.21 7.47 1.82
C PHE A 121 0.07 7.55 2.67
N ALA A 122 0.12 6.87 3.81
CA ALA A 122 1.31 6.85 4.65
C ALA A 122 2.55 6.39 3.87
N SER A 123 3.69 6.95 4.16
CA SER A 123 4.94 6.76 3.41
C SER A 123 5.45 5.31 3.40
N ASP A 124 5.03 4.50 4.37
CA ASP A 124 5.29 3.06 4.43
C ASP A 124 4.32 2.22 3.57
N LYS A 125 3.24 2.83 3.06
CA LYS A 125 2.19 2.18 2.26
C LYS A 125 2.10 2.67 0.82
N ALA A 126 2.57 3.87 0.54
CA ALA A 126 2.40 4.51 -0.76
C ALA A 126 3.68 5.23 -1.20
N THR A 127 4.22 4.81 -2.35
CA THR A 127 5.34 5.50 -3.03
C THR A 127 4.84 6.51 -4.06
N LYS A 128 3.59 6.40 -4.45
CA LYS A 128 2.88 7.30 -5.36
C LYS A 128 1.40 7.25 -5.02
N GLY A 129 0.74 8.39 -5.09
CA GLY A 129 -0.70 8.47 -4.86
C GLY A 129 -1.38 9.48 -5.77
N GLU A 130 -2.66 9.26 -6.03
CA GLU A 130 -3.50 10.16 -6.78
C GLU A 130 -4.93 10.11 -6.25
N ILE A 131 -5.57 11.26 -6.17
CA ILE A 131 -7.01 11.37 -5.91
C ILE A 131 -7.65 11.93 -7.17
N MET A 132 -8.65 11.19 -7.68
CA MET A 132 -9.40 11.59 -8.86
C MET A 132 -10.88 11.76 -8.54
N ARG A 133 -11.53 12.64 -9.28
CA ARG A 133 -12.94 12.99 -9.09
C ARG A 133 -13.74 12.79 -10.37
N LEU A 134 -14.88 12.11 -10.23
CA LEU A 134 -15.98 12.16 -11.19
C LEU A 134 -16.99 13.23 -10.75
N ALA A 135 -17.61 13.92 -11.71
CA ALA A 135 -18.70 14.83 -11.38
C ALA A 135 -19.93 14.03 -10.92
N LEU A 136 -20.28 14.17 -9.64
CA LEU A 136 -21.38 13.47 -8.98
C LEU A 136 -22.40 14.45 -8.43
N ASP A 137 -23.66 14.13 -8.53
CA ASP A 137 -24.70 14.81 -7.76
C ASP A 137 -24.78 14.31 -6.29
N SER A 138 -25.53 14.99 -5.45
CA SER A 138 -25.66 14.63 -4.04
C SER A 138 -26.30 13.27 -3.80
N THR A 139 -27.20 12.82 -4.68
CA THR A 139 -27.84 11.50 -4.57
C THR A 139 -26.84 10.40 -4.84
N GLN A 140 -26.01 10.58 -5.87
CA GLN A 140 -24.93 9.67 -6.23
C GLN A 140 -23.86 9.59 -5.13
N GLN A 141 -23.41 10.76 -4.63
CA GLN A 141 -22.46 10.81 -3.49
C GLN A 141 -23.01 10.07 -2.27
N ASN A 142 -24.28 10.28 -1.92
CA ASN A 142 -24.92 9.61 -0.79
C ASN A 142 -25.04 8.10 -0.99
N ALA A 143 -25.31 7.63 -2.20
CA ALA A 143 -25.40 6.21 -2.52
C ALA A 143 -24.03 5.53 -2.36
N ILE A 144 -22.96 6.13 -2.91
CA ILE A 144 -21.58 5.66 -2.81
C ILE A 144 -21.15 5.63 -1.33
N ASN A 145 -21.35 6.73 -0.62
CA ASN A 145 -20.98 6.86 0.81
C ASN A 145 -21.62 5.77 1.67
N ARG A 146 -22.92 5.60 1.52
CA ARG A 146 -23.68 4.61 2.29
C ARG A 146 -23.18 3.20 2.01
N TYR A 147 -23.02 2.82 0.73
CA TYR A 147 -22.53 1.50 0.36
C TYR A 147 -21.15 1.22 0.93
N ALA A 148 -20.20 2.14 0.72
CA ALA A 148 -18.83 1.98 1.16
C ALA A 148 -18.73 1.80 2.69
N LEU A 149 -19.35 2.71 3.47
CA LEU A 149 -19.34 2.64 4.92
C LEU A 149 -20.08 1.40 5.46
N GLU A 150 -21.13 0.96 4.79
CA GLU A 150 -21.85 -0.26 5.16
C GLU A 150 -20.93 -1.49 5.01
N LYS A 151 -20.19 -1.61 3.88
CA LYS A 151 -19.27 -2.72 3.67
C LYS A 151 -18.11 -2.72 4.66
N ALA A 152 -17.57 -1.55 5.01
CA ALA A 152 -16.55 -1.42 6.05
C ALA A 152 -17.08 -1.83 7.44
N ARG A 153 -18.31 -1.43 7.80
CA ARG A 153 -18.94 -1.80 9.07
C ARG A 153 -19.23 -3.30 9.15
N GLN A 154 -19.64 -3.92 8.05
CA GLN A 154 -19.85 -5.36 7.94
C GLN A 154 -18.55 -6.15 7.97
N LYS A 155 -17.39 -5.49 7.80
CA LYS A 155 -16.08 -6.13 7.71
C LYS A 155 -16.07 -7.24 6.65
N ILE A 156 -16.60 -6.93 5.46
CA ILE A 156 -16.64 -7.89 4.35
C ILE A 156 -15.22 -8.41 4.10
N GLU A 157 -15.07 -9.73 3.98
CA GLU A 157 -13.78 -10.37 3.73
C GLU A 157 -13.23 -9.99 2.35
N PHE A 158 -11.89 -9.95 2.26
CA PHE A 158 -11.21 -9.73 0.99
C PHE A 158 -11.37 -10.94 0.07
N ASP A 159 -11.67 -10.71 -1.20
CA ASP A 159 -11.73 -11.75 -2.19
C ASP A 159 -10.34 -12.06 -2.79
N HIS A 160 -9.72 -13.14 -2.32
CA HIS A 160 -8.45 -13.65 -2.86
C HIS A 160 -8.60 -14.44 -4.18
N GLN A 161 -9.83 -14.73 -4.59
CA GLN A 161 -10.09 -15.45 -5.84
C GLN A 161 -10.32 -14.50 -7.01
N TYR A 162 -10.56 -13.21 -6.71
CA TYR A 162 -10.87 -12.17 -7.69
C TYR A 162 -12.04 -12.58 -8.59
N ASP A 163 -13.11 -13.12 -7.98
CA ASP A 163 -14.28 -13.66 -8.65
C ASP A 163 -15.43 -12.65 -8.60
N LEU A 164 -15.68 -11.98 -9.72
CA LEU A 164 -16.75 -10.99 -9.84
C LEU A 164 -18.17 -11.54 -9.62
N ASP A 165 -18.35 -12.86 -9.63
CA ASP A 165 -19.62 -13.52 -9.35
C ASP A 165 -19.82 -13.78 -7.84
N ASP A 166 -18.74 -13.69 -7.01
CA ASP A 166 -18.82 -13.83 -5.56
C ASP A 166 -19.26 -12.53 -4.89
N THR A 167 -20.51 -12.44 -4.52
CA THR A 167 -21.07 -11.24 -3.86
C THR A 167 -20.81 -11.17 -2.36
N THR A 168 -20.16 -12.17 -1.76
CA THR A 168 -19.92 -12.28 -0.31
C THR A 168 -18.59 -11.69 0.13
N ARG A 169 -17.62 -11.60 -0.77
CA ARG A 169 -16.29 -11.05 -0.59
C ARG A 169 -16.03 -9.95 -1.63
N LEU A 170 -15.06 -9.09 -1.38
CA LEU A 170 -14.75 -7.98 -2.27
C LEU A 170 -13.23 -7.72 -2.32
N TYR A 171 -12.68 -7.51 -3.49
CA TYR A 171 -11.35 -6.90 -3.64
C TYR A 171 -11.46 -5.39 -3.94
N CYS A 172 -10.35 -4.67 -3.94
CA CYS A 172 -10.35 -3.20 -3.88
C CYS A 172 -11.12 -2.52 -5.03
N THR A 173 -10.87 -2.94 -6.26
CA THR A 173 -11.50 -2.34 -7.46
C THR A 173 -12.95 -2.78 -7.62
N GLU A 174 -13.29 -3.99 -7.21
CA GLU A 174 -14.67 -4.47 -7.19
C GLU A 174 -15.53 -3.72 -6.15
N LEU A 175 -15.00 -3.49 -4.93
CA LEU A 175 -15.67 -2.66 -3.93
C LEU A 175 -16.03 -1.29 -4.51
N LEU A 176 -15.07 -0.66 -5.20
CA LEU A 176 -15.25 0.64 -5.82
C LEU A 176 -16.25 0.57 -6.97
N HIS A 177 -16.12 -0.41 -7.88
CA HIS A 177 -17.05 -0.63 -8.99
C HIS A 177 -18.48 -0.75 -8.46
N ASN A 178 -18.70 -1.62 -7.46
CA ASN A 178 -20.00 -1.84 -6.86
C ASN A 178 -20.56 -0.58 -6.17
N ALA A 179 -19.70 0.24 -5.54
CA ALA A 179 -20.13 1.50 -4.94
C ALA A 179 -20.68 2.48 -5.99
N PHE A 180 -20.01 2.59 -7.13
CA PHE A 180 -20.43 3.45 -8.23
C PHE A 180 -21.65 2.88 -8.97
N ASP A 181 -21.73 1.58 -9.15
CA ASP A 181 -22.91 0.91 -9.74
C ASP A 181 -24.17 1.19 -8.93
N ARG A 182 -24.09 1.23 -7.58
CA ARG A 182 -25.21 1.64 -6.70
C ARG A 182 -25.67 3.09 -6.93
N ALA A 183 -24.81 3.92 -7.51
CA ALA A 183 -25.13 5.28 -7.92
C ALA A 183 -25.56 5.37 -9.40
N GLY A 184 -25.71 4.24 -10.10
CA GLY A 184 -26.05 4.18 -11.53
C GLY A 184 -24.89 4.59 -12.45
N ILE A 185 -23.63 4.44 -12.00
CA ILE A 185 -22.45 4.87 -12.73
C ILE A 185 -21.57 3.67 -13.07
N ASN A 186 -21.31 3.44 -14.35
CA ASN A 186 -20.31 2.48 -14.79
C ASN A 186 -18.91 3.13 -14.75
N ILE A 187 -18.21 2.97 -13.63
CA ILE A 187 -16.91 3.62 -13.41
C ILE A 187 -15.80 3.09 -14.32
N THR A 188 -15.89 1.86 -14.79
CA THR A 188 -14.93 1.26 -15.72
C THR A 188 -15.22 1.60 -17.18
N GLU A 189 -16.37 2.20 -17.49
CA GLU A 189 -16.85 2.41 -18.85
C GLU A 189 -16.87 1.11 -19.68
N GLY A 190 -17.12 -0.02 -19.01
CA GLY A 190 -17.16 -1.35 -19.62
C GLY A 190 -15.79 -2.02 -19.80
N ARG A 191 -14.70 -1.42 -19.30
CA ARG A 191 -13.39 -2.07 -19.29
C ARG A 191 -13.35 -3.16 -18.23
N ILE A 192 -12.94 -4.35 -18.66
CA ILE A 192 -12.69 -5.52 -17.83
C ILE A 192 -11.38 -6.14 -18.31
N SER A 193 -10.45 -6.34 -17.41
CA SER A 193 -9.19 -7.00 -17.71
C SER A 193 -9.33 -8.51 -17.69
N ASN A 194 -8.69 -9.20 -18.65
CA ASN A 194 -8.68 -10.65 -18.73
C ASN A 194 -7.31 -11.18 -18.32
N LEU A 195 -7.28 -11.98 -17.27
CA LEU A 195 -6.08 -12.65 -16.80
C LEU A 195 -6.12 -14.13 -17.17
N SER A 196 -5.22 -14.55 -18.07
CA SER A 196 -5.06 -15.95 -18.44
C SER A 196 -3.96 -16.61 -17.63
N VAL A 197 -4.27 -17.73 -16.99
CA VAL A 197 -3.28 -18.65 -16.38
C VAL A 197 -3.49 -20.05 -16.98
N PRO A 198 -2.50 -20.95 -16.93
CA PRO A 198 -2.66 -22.29 -17.46
C PRO A 198 -3.92 -22.97 -16.93
N GLY A 199 -4.86 -23.26 -17.83
CA GLY A 199 -6.12 -23.96 -17.52
C GLY A 199 -7.27 -23.07 -17.01
N LYS A 200 -7.08 -21.76 -16.81
CA LYS A 200 -8.16 -20.87 -16.37
C LYS A 200 -7.99 -19.43 -16.88
N GLN A 201 -9.11 -18.81 -17.21
CA GLN A 201 -9.22 -17.40 -17.51
C GLN A 201 -10.07 -16.72 -16.43
N TYR A 202 -9.64 -15.52 -16.02
CA TYR A 202 -10.35 -14.69 -15.06
C TYR A 202 -10.66 -13.35 -15.67
N ASP A 203 -11.89 -12.93 -15.51
CA ASP A 203 -12.32 -11.56 -15.76
C ASP A 203 -12.28 -10.82 -14.43
N LEU A 204 -11.51 -9.74 -14.37
CA LEU A 204 -11.35 -8.95 -13.16
C LEU A 204 -11.20 -7.46 -13.51
N ILE A 205 -11.47 -6.61 -12.55
CA ILE A 205 -11.29 -5.18 -12.69
C ILE A 205 -9.91 -4.83 -12.14
N MET A 206 -9.05 -4.25 -12.98
CA MET A 206 -7.75 -3.72 -12.57
C MET A 206 -7.83 -2.23 -12.19
N PRO A 207 -6.90 -1.71 -11.40
CA PRO A 207 -6.85 -0.27 -11.11
C PRO A 207 -6.84 0.60 -12.37
N SER A 208 -6.17 0.16 -13.45
CA SER A 208 -6.14 0.89 -14.73
C SER A 208 -7.49 0.91 -15.45
N ASP A 209 -8.35 -0.09 -15.26
CA ASP A 209 -9.69 -0.11 -15.88
C ASP A 209 -10.56 1.05 -15.34
N ILE A 210 -10.32 1.46 -14.10
CA ILE A 210 -10.99 2.60 -13.48
C ILE A 210 -10.23 3.90 -13.79
N HIS A 211 -8.92 3.90 -13.61
CA HIS A 211 -8.08 5.09 -13.78
C HIS A 211 -8.16 5.70 -15.18
N LYS A 212 -8.40 4.88 -16.21
CA LYS A 212 -8.57 5.31 -17.59
C LYS A 212 -9.95 5.90 -17.94
N ASN A 213 -10.86 6.02 -16.97
CA ASN A 213 -12.14 6.67 -17.23
C ASN A 213 -11.91 8.12 -17.61
N ALA A 214 -12.31 8.47 -18.86
CA ALA A 214 -12.03 9.78 -19.46
C ALA A 214 -12.70 10.96 -18.74
N ASN A 215 -13.69 10.69 -17.90
CA ASN A 215 -14.43 11.71 -17.15
C ASN A 215 -13.81 11.98 -15.76
N LEU A 216 -12.82 11.18 -15.33
CA LEU A 216 -12.09 11.43 -14.10
C LEU A 216 -11.12 12.59 -14.27
N LYS A 217 -11.04 13.43 -13.24
CA LYS A 217 -10.11 14.57 -13.17
C LYS A 217 -9.24 14.43 -11.94
N THR A 218 -7.94 14.62 -12.08
CA THR A 218 -7.01 14.64 -10.95
C THR A 218 -7.34 15.81 -10.03
N VAL A 219 -7.50 15.54 -8.75
CA VAL A 219 -7.66 16.52 -7.67
C VAL A 219 -6.32 16.72 -6.95
N PHE A 220 -5.61 15.61 -6.69
CA PHE A 220 -4.35 15.63 -5.99
C PHE A 220 -3.45 14.48 -6.50
N ILE A 221 -2.13 14.71 -6.56
CA ILE A 221 -1.13 13.69 -6.97
C ILE A 221 0.22 13.97 -6.29
N PHE A 222 0.94 12.90 -5.94
CA PHE A 222 2.30 12.96 -5.41
C PHE A 222 3.16 11.78 -5.84
#